data_6b530d6c346aef370ac477521aff9df4
#
_entry.id   6b530d6c346aef370ac477521aff9df4
#
_cell.length_a   1.000
_cell.length_b   1.000
_cell.length_c   1.000
_cell.angle_alpha   90.00
_cell.angle_beta   90.00
_cell.angle_gamma   90.00
#
_symmetry.space_group_name_H-M   'P 1'
#
loop_
_entity.id
_entity.type
_entity.pdbx_description
1 polymer ?
#
loop_
_entity_poly.entity_id
_entity_poly.type
_entity_poly.pdbx_seq_one_letter_code
_entity_poly.pdbx_strand_id
1 'polypeptide(L)'
;MKNDLGRPLWHLYLACFLGCIEPQEISVTDIAIAEPEISETSSITGVVSAYKQSELATHTFDKDDKTVISCYVISSDEAGNFYKTLVVQDLAENPSNGLEIKIDLRSYYTKYNFGRKLYINFAGLSMTEVNGKFIVGYQVRDMLEAIPTALLDKFIVRSIETVEIVPQSIDLKDFSGNMINRFIELKDVQFLESDLGKSFASEAYDKFNGERIIEQCNTLAKTYLFTSTYSDFSSYLLPSETFHLLGILSSDYYSGSINLTLNSPEDLTLTNDQRCDPIRFECEDMAEEGGRKVIFYEDFESLKTTTDIGKIGWKNINVNFGNERFRKRSRNENSFVQVSAYDSNEYVMDVWLISPEIDLSGLKEAYFSFDTRATFEEGSVLTVWFSTDFIDDINESSWHQLRGDISIGSRDGSNAVFLNSGSIPIGCIQEKIHVGFRYLGADPGVSTTYDLDNVLVLGSEN
;
A
#
# COMPACT_ATOMS: atom_id res chain seq x y z
N MET A 1 39.96 91.18 42.58
CA MET A 1 38.63 90.61 42.86
C MET A 1 38.42 89.41 41.96
N LYS A 2 38.06 88.29 42.57
CA LYS A 2 37.58 87.03 42.05
C LYS A 2 38.59 86.06 41.45
N ASN A 3 38.73 85.00 42.20
CA ASN A 3 39.34 83.73 41.97
C ASN A 3 38.65 82.96 40.84
N ASP A 4 39.49 82.25 40.09
CA ASP A 4 38.95 81.02 39.43
C ASP A 4 39.91 79.89 39.67
N LEU A 5 39.38 78.87 40.31
CA LEU A 5 40.05 77.59 40.65
C LEU A 5 39.98 76.68 39.39
N GLY A 6 41.18 76.38 38.84
CA GLY A 6 41.31 75.33 37.87
C GLY A 6 41.22 73.92 38.49
N ARG A 7 40.32 73.08 38.01
CA ARG A 7 40.22 71.65 38.34
C ARG A 7 41.10 70.86 37.40
N PRO A 8 41.89 69.89 37.87
CA PRO A 8 42.68 69.03 37.02
C PRO A 8 41.78 67.88 36.47
N LEU A 9 41.76 67.71 35.12
CA LEU A 9 41.21 66.57 34.44
C LEU A 9 42.11 65.36 34.70
N TRP A 10 41.59 64.35 35.38
CA TRP A 10 42.20 63.05 35.45
C TRP A 10 41.79 62.26 34.18
N HIS A 11 42.74 61.98 33.27
CA HIS A 11 42.54 61.06 32.17
C HIS A 11 42.77 59.64 32.69
N LEU A 12 41.65 58.91 32.75
CA LEU A 12 41.65 57.46 33.06
C LEU A 12 42.04 56.73 31.80
N TYR A 13 43.24 56.24 31.70
CA TYR A 13 43.67 55.33 30.63
C TYR A 13 43.11 53.92 30.94
N LEU A 14 42.07 53.52 30.18
CA LEU A 14 41.54 52.14 30.13
C LEU A 14 42.49 51.34 29.24
N ALA A 15 43.40 50.58 29.83
CA ALA A 15 44.25 49.63 29.13
C ALA A 15 43.37 48.39 28.77
N CYS A 16 42.93 48.28 27.53
CA CYS A 16 42.35 47.04 27.01
C CYS A 16 43.47 46.04 26.82
N PHE A 17 43.57 45.06 27.69
CA PHE A 17 44.33 43.83 27.47
C PHE A 17 43.58 42.99 26.43
N LEU A 18 43.93 43.08 25.14
CA LEU A 18 43.61 42.14 24.11
C LEU A 18 44.43 40.86 24.37
N GLY A 19 43.90 39.99 25.21
CA GLY A 19 44.38 38.62 25.27
C GLY A 19 43.99 37.89 23.99
N CYS A 20 44.96 37.72 23.08
CA CYS A 20 44.83 36.71 22.04
C CYS A 20 44.78 35.35 22.71
N ILE A 21 43.60 34.76 22.81
CA ILE A 21 43.47 33.34 23.05
C ILE A 21 43.82 32.68 21.72
N GLU A 22 44.99 32.11 21.61
CA GLU A 22 45.29 31.20 20.50
C GLU A 22 44.29 30.05 20.57
N PRO A 23 43.52 29.77 19.49
CA PRO A 23 42.67 28.60 19.47
C PRO A 23 43.61 27.39 19.64
N GLN A 24 43.53 26.70 20.81
CA GLN A 24 44.11 25.38 20.94
C GLN A 24 43.47 24.52 19.87
N GLU A 25 44.21 24.13 18.84
CA GLU A 25 43.80 23.07 17.95
C GLU A 25 43.60 21.82 18.81
N ILE A 26 42.36 21.52 19.12
CA ILE A 26 41.99 20.21 19.64
C ILE A 26 42.28 19.25 18.49
N SER A 27 43.43 18.60 18.54
CA SER A 27 43.68 17.46 17.67
C SER A 27 42.58 16.43 18.01
N VAL A 28 41.52 16.39 17.23
CA VAL A 28 40.62 15.25 17.24
C VAL A 28 41.50 14.09 16.83
N THR A 29 41.88 13.28 17.81
CA THR A 29 42.49 11.97 17.52
C THR A 29 41.46 11.27 16.63
N ASP A 30 41.81 11.04 15.37
CA ASP A 30 41.06 10.13 14.52
C ASP A 30 41.01 8.80 15.24
N ILE A 31 39.92 8.57 15.96
CA ILE A 31 39.59 7.25 16.47
C ILE A 31 39.24 6.45 15.23
N ALA A 32 40.24 5.77 14.66
CA ALA A 32 40.01 4.80 13.60
C ALA A 32 39.09 3.72 14.17
N ILE A 33 37.81 3.87 13.89
CA ILE A 33 36.84 2.83 14.23
C ILE A 33 37.17 1.66 13.30
N ALA A 34 37.68 0.59 13.86
CA ALA A 34 38.02 -0.62 13.10
C ALA A 34 36.74 -1.43 12.81
N GLU A 35 36.74 -2.12 11.70
CA GLU A 35 35.71 -3.13 11.43
C GLU A 35 35.70 -4.19 12.52
N PRO A 36 34.57 -4.60 13.08
CA PRO A 36 34.50 -5.62 14.09
C PRO A 36 34.99 -6.97 13.54
N GLU A 37 35.81 -7.68 14.35
CA GLU A 37 36.28 -9.02 14.01
C GLU A 37 35.18 -10.07 14.18
N ILE A 38 34.14 -9.99 13.33
CA ILE A 38 32.97 -10.87 13.33
C ILE A 38 32.84 -11.49 11.94
N SER A 39 32.68 -12.81 11.90
CA SER A 39 32.41 -13.52 10.66
C SER A 39 30.97 -14.00 10.66
N GLU A 40 30.28 -13.78 9.56
CA GLU A 40 28.97 -14.38 9.32
C GLU A 40 29.10 -15.91 9.19
N THR A 41 28.13 -16.63 9.74
CA THR A 41 28.08 -18.09 9.71
C THR A 41 26.81 -18.59 9.03
N SER A 42 25.86 -17.69 8.75
CA SER A 42 24.58 -17.97 8.12
C SER A 42 24.10 -16.73 7.36
N SER A 43 22.95 -16.84 6.72
CA SER A 43 22.25 -15.76 6.02
C SER A 43 20.83 -15.58 6.59
N ILE A 44 20.11 -14.51 6.17
CA ILE A 44 18.69 -14.35 6.49
C ILE A 44 17.90 -15.58 6.02
N THR A 45 18.15 -16.09 4.81
CA THR A 45 17.54 -17.33 4.32
C THR A 45 17.82 -18.52 5.22
N GLY A 46 19.03 -18.62 5.76
CA GLY A 46 19.44 -19.71 6.68
C GLY A 46 18.64 -19.68 7.98
N VAL A 47 18.50 -18.52 8.62
CA VAL A 47 17.74 -18.40 9.89
C VAL A 47 16.23 -18.56 9.67
N VAL A 48 15.69 -18.09 8.56
CA VAL A 48 14.28 -18.32 8.15
C VAL A 48 14.03 -19.80 7.93
N SER A 49 14.96 -20.50 7.28
CA SER A 49 14.86 -21.95 7.08
C SER A 49 14.90 -22.72 8.38
N ALA A 50 15.79 -22.35 9.32
CA ALA A 50 15.86 -22.95 10.66
C ALA A 50 14.57 -22.73 11.44
N TYR A 51 14.00 -21.52 11.39
CA TYR A 51 12.69 -21.24 11.97
C TYR A 51 11.59 -22.14 11.39
N LYS A 52 11.46 -22.18 10.06
CA LYS A 52 10.45 -22.99 9.38
C LYS A 52 10.57 -24.49 9.69
N GLN A 53 11.81 -25.00 9.78
CA GLN A 53 12.06 -26.41 10.13
C GLN A 53 11.72 -26.75 11.59
N SER A 54 11.67 -25.75 12.48
CA SER A 54 11.31 -25.97 13.87
C SER A 54 9.82 -26.30 14.05
N GLU A 55 8.96 -25.95 13.08
CA GLU A 55 7.50 -26.09 13.12
C GLU A 55 6.84 -25.44 14.34
N LEU A 56 7.53 -24.47 14.98
CA LEU A 56 7.08 -23.75 16.15
C LEU A 56 6.51 -22.38 15.75
N ALA A 57 5.47 -21.92 16.43
CA ALA A 57 4.97 -20.56 16.27
C ALA A 57 6.03 -19.51 16.63
N THR A 58 6.89 -19.83 17.59
CA THR A 58 8.09 -19.04 17.95
C THR A 58 9.26 -19.99 18.17
N HIS A 59 10.34 -19.78 17.44
CA HIS A 59 11.59 -20.55 17.60
C HIS A 59 12.61 -19.70 18.33
N THR A 60 13.21 -20.26 19.41
CA THR A 60 14.30 -19.63 20.17
C THR A 60 15.61 -20.35 19.85
N PHE A 61 16.57 -19.60 19.33
CA PHE A 61 17.94 -20.10 19.09
C PHE A 61 18.64 -20.35 20.42
N ASP A 62 19.42 -21.43 20.53
CA ASP A 62 20.14 -21.78 21.74
C ASP A 62 21.12 -20.65 22.18
N LYS A 63 21.37 -20.54 23.48
CA LYS A 63 22.26 -19.48 24.04
C LYS A 63 23.72 -19.60 23.61
N ASP A 64 24.13 -20.76 23.19
CA ASP A 64 25.46 -21.10 22.66
C ASP A 64 25.46 -21.31 21.15
N ASP A 65 24.36 -21.01 20.50
CA ASP A 65 24.27 -20.97 19.03
C ASP A 65 25.31 -20.02 18.43
N LYS A 66 25.90 -20.41 17.32
CA LYS A 66 26.95 -19.64 16.65
C LYS A 66 26.45 -18.91 15.39
N THR A 67 25.14 -18.89 15.20
CA THR A 67 24.52 -18.25 14.03
C THR A 67 24.69 -16.74 14.10
N VAL A 68 25.44 -16.22 13.16
CA VAL A 68 25.63 -14.79 12.90
C VAL A 68 25.30 -14.52 11.45
N ILE A 69 24.44 -13.55 11.20
CA ILE A 69 24.13 -13.06 9.86
C ILE A 69 24.68 -11.66 9.64
N SER A 70 24.95 -11.28 8.39
CA SER A 70 25.11 -9.89 7.97
C SER A 70 23.87 -9.41 7.24
N CYS A 71 23.55 -8.12 7.37
CA CYS A 71 22.38 -7.49 6.73
C CYS A 71 22.55 -5.96 6.69
N TYR A 72 21.68 -5.30 5.94
CA TYR A 72 21.67 -3.85 5.77
C TYR A 72 20.39 -3.23 6.30
N VAL A 73 20.53 -2.11 7.02
CA VAL A 73 19.39 -1.35 7.56
C VAL A 73 18.65 -0.65 6.43
N ILE A 74 17.33 -0.83 6.40
CA ILE A 74 16.43 -0.19 5.42
C ILE A 74 15.33 0.65 6.06
N SER A 75 15.24 0.69 7.40
CA SER A 75 14.29 1.55 8.11
C SER A 75 14.99 2.67 8.87
N SER A 76 14.24 3.76 9.11
CA SER A 76 14.67 4.88 9.95
C SER A 76 13.52 5.33 10.84
N ASP A 77 13.80 5.56 12.13
CA ASP A 77 12.84 6.17 13.06
C ASP A 77 12.99 7.69 13.18
N GLU A 78 13.76 8.32 12.29
CA GLU A 78 14.06 9.75 12.32
C GLU A 78 12.80 10.59 12.16
N ALA A 79 11.96 10.28 11.17
CA ALA A 79 10.69 10.97 10.93
C ALA A 79 9.51 10.37 11.72
N GLY A 80 9.78 9.47 12.68
CA GLY A 80 8.76 8.93 13.60
C GLY A 80 7.79 7.91 13.01
N ASN A 81 7.98 7.47 11.77
CA ASN A 81 7.09 6.48 11.14
C ASN A 81 7.37 5.04 11.60
N PHE A 82 8.58 4.76 12.06
CA PHE A 82 8.95 3.51 12.72
C PHE A 82 9.13 3.74 14.23
N TYR A 83 8.71 2.77 15.03
CA TYR A 83 8.85 2.85 16.48
C TYR A 83 9.36 1.55 17.05
N LYS A 84 10.61 1.57 17.59
CA LYS A 84 11.24 0.39 18.19
C LYS A 84 11.31 -0.83 17.26
N THR A 85 11.26 -0.59 15.98
CA THR A 85 11.29 -1.58 14.92
C THR A 85 12.41 -1.23 13.96
N LEU A 86 13.38 -2.12 13.82
CA LEU A 86 14.47 -2.04 12.88
C LEU A 86 14.22 -3.05 11.76
N VAL A 87 14.13 -2.59 10.52
CA VAL A 87 13.97 -3.46 9.37
C VAL A 87 15.28 -3.56 8.61
N VAL A 88 15.65 -4.77 8.25
CA VAL A 88 16.91 -5.08 7.57
C VAL A 88 16.68 -6.01 6.39
N GLN A 89 17.52 -5.92 5.36
CA GLN A 89 17.54 -6.85 4.23
C GLN A 89 18.91 -7.46 4.03
N ASP A 90 18.98 -8.59 3.35
CA ASP A 90 20.22 -9.39 3.19
C ASP A 90 21.26 -8.73 2.28
N LEU A 91 20.85 -8.02 1.23
CA LEU A 91 21.72 -7.38 0.25
C LEU A 91 21.35 -5.91 0.07
N ALA A 92 22.33 -5.07 -0.26
CA ALA A 92 22.10 -3.67 -0.58
C ALA A 92 21.36 -3.48 -1.91
N GLU A 93 21.52 -4.40 -2.84
CA GLU A 93 20.91 -4.45 -4.16
C GLU A 93 20.33 -5.84 -4.42
N ASN A 94 19.16 -5.93 -5.06
CA ASN A 94 18.46 -7.19 -5.36
C ASN A 94 18.29 -8.12 -4.15
N PRO A 95 17.73 -7.63 -3.04
CA PRO A 95 17.56 -8.43 -1.82
C PRO A 95 16.65 -9.64 -2.07
N SER A 96 16.99 -10.74 -1.42
CA SER A 96 16.18 -11.96 -1.44
C SER A 96 15.25 -12.07 -0.23
N ASN A 97 15.68 -11.56 0.92
CA ASN A 97 14.93 -11.65 2.18
C ASN A 97 15.17 -10.43 3.07
N GLY A 98 14.18 -10.17 3.94
CA GLY A 98 14.30 -9.15 4.97
C GLY A 98 13.77 -9.65 6.32
N LEU A 99 14.13 -8.95 7.39
CA LEU A 99 13.69 -9.21 8.76
C LEU A 99 13.23 -7.93 9.44
N GLU A 100 12.21 -8.04 10.26
CA GLU A 100 11.85 -7.06 11.26
C GLU A 100 12.51 -7.43 12.59
N ILE A 101 13.19 -6.50 13.24
CA ILE A 101 13.86 -6.72 14.53
C ILE A 101 13.25 -5.78 15.55
N LYS A 102 12.62 -6.33 16.59
CA LYS A 102 12.10 -5.55 17.70
C LYS A 102 13.24 -5.13 18.62
N ILE A 103 13.44 -3.82 18.80
CA ILE A 103 14.48 -3.23 19.64
C ILE A 103 13.90 -2.21 20.61
N ASP A 104 14.31 -2.22 21.87
CA ASP A 104 13.91 -1.22 22.85
C ASP A 104 14.84 0.00 22.80
N LEU A 105 14.91 0.65 21.63
CA LEU A 105 15.71 1.84 21.41
C LEU A 105 14.90 2.85 20.60
N ARG A 106 14.90 4.11 21.06
CA ARG A 106 14.36 5.27 20.33
C ARG A 106 15.50 6.00 19.65
N SER A 107 15.20 6.71 18.58
CA SER A 107 16.17 7.43 17.75
C SER A 107 17.32 6.52 17.33
N TYR A 108 16.97 5.27 16.98
CA TYR A 108 17.95 4.27 16.59
C TYR A 108 18.69 4.65 15.31
N TYR A 109 18.10 5.53 14.47
CA TYR A 109 18.73 6.04 13.24
C TYR A 109 20.12 6.64 13.51
N THR A 110 20.37 7.18 14.70
CA THR A 110 21.69 7.71 15.09
C THR A 110 22.76 6.64 15.28
N LYS A 111 22.33 5.42 15.60
CA LYS A 111 23.22 4.27 15.83
C LYS A 111 23.17 3.29 14.66
N TYR A 112 22.01 2.99 14.15
CA TYR A 112 21.75 2.06 13.05
C TYR A 112 21.14 2.84 11.89
N ASN A 113 21.94 3.75 11.28
CA ASN A 113 21.51 4.60 10.20
C ASN A 113 21.18 3.77 8.94
N PHE A 114 20.31 4.32 8.08
CA PHE A 114 19.95 3.72 6.80
C PHE A 114 21.19 3.34 5.97
N GLY A 115 21.19 2.16 5.36
CA GLY A 115 22.33 1.60 4.62
C GLY A 115 23.47 1.03 5.47
N ARG A 116 23.37 1.10 6.80
CA ARG A 116 24.37 0.54 7.71
C ARG A 116 24.37 -0.98 7.65
N LYS A 117 25.56 -1.59 7.44
CA LYS A 117 25.74 -3.02 7.61
C LYS A 117 25.76 -3.39 9.09
N LEU A 118 25.03 -4.44 9.43
CA LEU A 118 24.95 -4.99 10.79
C LEU A 118 25.32 -6.47 10.77
N TYR A 119 25.87 -6.92 11.89
CA TYR A 119 25.99 -8.33 12.23
C TYR A 119 25.01 -8.67 13.34
N ILE A 120 24.15 -9.66 13.12
CA ILE A 120 23.14 -10.10 14.09
C ILE A 120 23.54 -11.47 14.64
N ASN A 121 23.80 -11.54 15.94
CA ASN A 121 24.06 -12.78 16.65
C ASN A 121 22.75 -13.36 17.19
N PHE A 122 22.37 -14.52 16.74
CA PHE A 122 21.11 -15.18 17.11
C PHE A 122 21.13 -15.93 18.44
N ALA A 123 22.30 -16.08 19.10
CA ALA A 123 22.45 -16.83 20.36
C ALA A 123 21.50 -16.36 21.47
N GLY A 124 20.33 -16.99 21.61
CA GLY A 124 19.29 -16.67 22.57
C GLY A 124 18.25 -15.66 22.10
N LEU A 125 18.27 -15.26 20.82
CA LEU A 125 17.16 -14.54 20.18
C LEU A 125 16.06 -15.51 19.77
N SER A 126 14.87 -14.96 19.57
CA SER A 126 13.70 -15.70 19.12
C SER A 126 13.16 -15.11 17.85
N MET A 127 12.53 -15.96 17.04
CA MET A 127 11.93 -15.60 15.76
C MET A 127 10.50 -16.12 15.67
N THR A 128 9.62 -15.33 15.08
CA THR A 128 8.24 -15.70 14.75
C THR A 128 7.89 -15.21 13.36
N GLU A 129 6.83 -15.74 12.79
CA GLU A 129 6.24 -15.26 11.54
C GLU A 129 4.81 -14.78 11.80
N VAL A 130 4.48 -13.58 11.32
CA VAL A 130 3.14 -13.02 11.38
C VAL A 130 2.80 -12.44 10.01
N ASN A 131 1.84 -13.06 9.33
CA ASN A 131 1.38 -12.62 8.03
C ASN A 131 2.54 -12.40 7.02
N GLY A 132 3.45 -13.38 6.92
CA GLY A 132 4.62 -13.34 6.04
C GLY A 132 5.78 -12.49 6.55
N LYS A 133 5.63 -11.71 7.62
CA LYS A 133 6.72 -11.00 8.29
C LYS A 133 7.50 -11.91 9.21
N PHE A 134 8.80 -12.04 8.98
CA PHE A 134 9.71 -12.67 9.92
C PHE A 134 10.19 -11.63 10.93
N ILE A 135 9.84 -11.85 12.20
CA ILE A 135 10.08 -10.93 13.30
C ILE A 135 11.07 -11.57 14.27
N VAL A 136 12.16 -10.86 14.55
CA VAL A 136 13.19 -11.25 15.52
C VAL A 136 13.06 -10.39 16.77
N GLY A 137 13.21 -11.01 17.94
CA GLY A 137 13.12 -10.32 19.21
C GLY A 137 13.73 -11.13 20.35
N TYR A 138 13.41 -10.72 21.55
CA TYR A 138 13.84 -11.37 22.79
C TYR A 138 12.65 -11.99 23.49
N GLN A 139 12.72 -13.28 23.77
CA GLN A 139 11.60 -13.96 24.44
C GLN A 139 11.58 -13.64 25.93
N VAL A 140 10.45 -13.11 26.39
CA VAL A 140 10.15 -12.89 27.80
C VAL A 140 8.89 -13.69 28.14
N ARG A 141 9.06 -14.75 28.92
CA ARG A 141 7.99 -15.76 29.16
C ARG A 141 7.54 -16.33 27.80
N ASP A 142 6.26 -16.20 27.47
CA ASP A 142 5.68 -16.76 26.24
C ASP A 142 5.45 -15.71 25.13
N MET A 143 6.02 -14.48 25.31
CA MET A 143 5.86 -13.38 24.35
C MET A 143 7.19 -12.98 23.72
N LEU A 144 7.15 -12.67 22.42
CA LEU A 144 8.27 -12.07 21.69
C LEU A 144 8.29 -10.56 21.91
N GLU A 145 9.21 -10.10 22.73
CA GLU A 145 9.37 -8.70 23.11
C GLU A 145 10.56 -8.05 22.36
N ALA A 146 10.69 -6.73 22.49
CA ALA A 146 11.83 -6.01 21.96
C ALA A 146 13.12 -6.42 22.70
N ILE A 147 14.24 -6.48 21.97
CA ILE A 147 15.57 -6.69 22.56
C ILE A 147 15.86 -5.52 23.50
N PRO A 148 16.09 -5.76 24.81
CA PRO A 148 16.35 -4.69 25.76
C PRO A 148 17.58 -3.87 25.38
N THR A 149 17.54 -2.55 25.57
CA THR A 149 18.65 -1.64 25.24
C THR A 149 20.01 -2.10 25.80
N ALA A 150 20.02 -2.63 27.02
CA ALA A 150 21.26 -3.12 27.68
C ALA A 150 21.86 -4.38 27.00
N LEU A 151 21.07 -5.08 26.16
CA LEU A 151 21.50 -6.29 25.46
C LEU A 151 21.76 -6.07 23.98
N LEU A 152 21.44 -4.88 23.45
CA LEU A 152 21.55 -4.62 22.01
C LEU A 152 22.94 -4.88 21.47
N ASP A 153 23.99 -4.40 22.15
CA ASP A 153 25.39 -4.57 21.70
C ASP A 153 25.89 -6.02 21.77
N LYS A 154 25.19 -6.89 22.50
CA LYS A 154 25.44 -8.34 22.48
C LYS A 154 24.92 -8.99 21.21
N PHE A 155 23.78 -8.53 20.71
CA PHE A 155 23.06 -9.17 19.62
C PHE A 155 23.24 -8.46 18.27
N ILE A 156 23.39 -7.12 18.28
CA ILE A 156 23.47 -6.30 17.08
C ILE A 156 24.78 -5.51 17.09
N VAL A 157 25.72 -5.92 16.28
CA VAL A 157 27.02 -5.27 16.13
C VAL A 157 27.05 -4.50 14.81
N ARG A 158 27.46 -3.25 14.91
CA ARG A 158 27.52 -2.32 13.78
C ARG A 158 28.86 -2.45 13.06
N SER A 159 28.86 -2.67 11.75
CA SER A 159 30.01 -2.49 10.88
C SER A 159 30.34 -1.00 10.70
N ILE A 160 31.56 -0.68 10.28
CA ILE A 160 31.92 0.66 9.79
C ILE A 160 31.31 0.93 8.41
N GLU A 161 30.92 -0.12 7.69
CA GLU A 161 30.39 -0.07 6.34
C GLU A 161 28.98 0.56 6.33
N THR A 162 28.79 1.57 5.47
CA THR A 162 27.49 2.10 5.10
C THR A 162 27.45 2.16 3.57
N VAL A 163 26.40 1.64 2.98
CA VAL A 163 26.22 1.55 1.53
C VAL A 163 24.96 2.27 1.12
N GLU A 164 24.91 2.66 -0.14
CA GLU A 164 23.66 3.06 -0.77
C GLU A 164 22.78 1.82 -0.96
N ILE A 165 21.53 1.91 -0.53
CA ILE A 165 20.53 0.85 -0.76
C ILE A 165 19.86 1.14 -2.09
N VAL A 166 19.95 0.18 -3.00
CA VAL A 166 19.26 0.26 -4.30
C VAL A 166 17.89 -0.39 -4.16
N PRO A 167 16.79 0.37 -4.24
CA PRO A 167 15.46 -0.18 -4.12
C PRO A 167 15.15 -1.10 -5.29
N GLN A 168 14.43 -2.17 -5.04
CA GLN A 168 13.94 -3.05 -6.10
C GLN A 168 12.73 -2.38 -6.76
N SER A 169 12.84 -1.99 -8.05
CA SER A 169 11.70 -1.45 -8.81
C SER A 169 10.78 -2.60 -9.19
N ILE A 170 9.52 -2.53 -8.77
CA ILE A 170 8.49 -3.56 -9.01
C ILE A 170 7.15 -2.91 -9.32
N ASP A 171 6.26 -3.65 -9.98
CA ASP A 171 4.86 -3.25 -10.14
C ASP A 171 3.98 -3.86 -9.04
N LEU A 172 2.88 -3.21 -8.71
CA LEU A 172 1.91 -3.74 -7.72
C LEU A 172 1.40 -5.13 -8.08
N LYS A 173 1.24 -5.42 -9.37
CA LYS A 173 0.81 -6.74 -9.87
C LYS A 173 1.78 -7.89 -9.52
N ASP A 174 3.05 -7.55 -9.26
CA ASP A 174 4.11 -8.53 -8.97
C ASP A 174 4.33 -8.72 -7.46
N PHE A 175 3.52 -8.06 -6.62
CA PHE A 175 3.60 -8.21 -5.17
C PHE A 175 3.37 -9.66 -4.75
N SER A 176 4.20 -10.12 -3.81
CA SER A 176 4.08 -11.43 -3.22
C SER A 176 4.59 -11.44 -1.77
N GLY A 177 4.05 -12.34 -0.95
CA GLY A 177 4.38 -12.39 0.49
C GLY A 177 5.86 -12.66 0.78
N ASN A 178 6.62 -13.20 -0.17
CA ASN A 178 8.06 -13.40 0.00
C ASN A 178 8.89 -12.12 -0.19
N MET A 179 8.25 -10.99 -0.56
CA MET A 179 8.90 -9.68 -0.72
C MET A 179 8.82 -8.81 0.54
N ILE A 180 8.09 -9.24 1.55
CA ILE A 180 7.93 -8.49 2.80
C ILE A 180 9.28 -8.23 3.47
N ASN A 181 9.42 -7.05 4.11
CA ASN A 181 10.65 -6.52 4.68
C ASN A 181 11.76 -6.21 3.67
N ARG A 182 11.41 -5.88 2.42
CA ARG A 182 12.35 -5.36 1.42
C ARG A 182 12.07 -3.90 1.11
N PHE A 183 13.13 -3.17 0.74
CA PHE A 183 13.03 -1.80 0.25
C PHE A 183 12.77 -1.80 -1.24
N ILE A 184 11.65 -1.22 -1.66
CA ILE A 184 11.16 -1.26 -3.03
C ILE A 184 10.88 0.14 -3.56
N GLU A 185 10.80 0.25 -4.89
CA GLU A 185 10.33 1.41 -5.62
C GLU A 185 9.08 1.05 -6.41
N LEU A 186 8.03 1.85 -6.25
CA LEU A 186 6.88 1.89 -7.15
C LEU A 186 6.95 3.14 -8.01
N LYS A 187 6.75 2.97 -9.32
CA LYS A 187 6.70 4.09 -10.27
C LYS A 187 5.27 4.36 -10.70
N ASP A 188 5.03 5.63 -11.04
CA ASP A 188 3.78 6.10 -11.62
C ASP A 188 2.57 5.66 -10.79
N VAL A 189 2.57 6.03 -9.51
CA VAL A 189 1.48 5.81 -8.57
C VAL A 189 0.80 7.12 -8.20
N GLN A 190 -0.42 7.04 -7.74
CA GLN A 190 -1.21 8.16 -7.24
C GLN A 190 -2.03 7.71 -6.02
N PHE A 191 -2.44 8.66 -5.17
CA PHE A 191 -3.45 8.36 -4.17
C PHE A 191 -4.82 8.21 -4.82
N LEU A 192 -5.64 7.33 -4.29
CA LEU A 192 -7.00 7.15 -4.79
C LEU A 192 -7.78 8.47 -4.69
N GLU A 193 -8.63 8.78 -5.68
CA GLU A 193 -9.41 10.03 -5.73
C GLU A 193 -10.19 10.30 -4.43
N SER A 194 -10.72 9.25 -3.80
CA SER A 194 -11.47 9.34 -2.52
C SER A 194 -10.61 9.72 -1.31
N ASP A 195 -9.29 9.66 -1.42
CA ASP A 195 -8.35 10.03 -0.38
C ASP A 195 -7.79 11.44 -0.56
N LEU A 196 -8.05 12.09 -1.69
CA LEU A 196 -7.59 13.47 -1.93
C LEU A 196 -8.17 14.45 -0.91
N GLY A 197 -7.32 15.38 -0.47
CA GLY A 197 -7.64 16.34 0.57
C GLY A 197 -7.51 15.81 2.00
N LYS A 198 -7.23 14.52 2.19
CA LYS A 198 -6.88 13.94 3.49
C LYS A 198 -5.40 14.14 3.79
N SER A 199 -5.05 14.01 5.06
CA SER A 199 -3.67 13.95 5.54
C SER A 199 -3.12 12.52 5.47
N PHE A 200 -1.80 12.35 5.61
CA PHE A 200 -1.17 11.02 5.69
C PHE A 200 -1.73 10.19 6.86
N ALA A 201 -1.88 10.79 8.06
CA ALA A 201 -2.32 10.06 9.25
C ALA A 201 -2.88 10.97 10.37
N SER A 202 -3.68 11.98 10.03
CA SER A 202 -4.26 12.92 11.01
C SER A 202 -5.77 13.10 10.87
N GLU A 203 -6.44 12.16 10.20
CA GLU A 203 -7.89 12.18 10.16
C GLU A 203 -8.48 11.70 11.49
N ALA A 204 -9.69 12.16 11.81
CA ALA A 204 -10.32 11.89 13.11
C ALA A 204 -10.51 10.38 13.41
N TYR A 205 -10.52 9.53 12.40
CA TYR A 205 -10.63 8.08 12.52
C TYR A 205 -9.28 7.36 12.57
N ASP A 206 -8.17 8.02 12.26
CA ASP A 206 -6.83 7.45 12.35
C ASP A 206 -6.46 7.26 13.84
N LYS A 207 -6.28 6.02 14.27
CA LYS A 207 -5.97 5.72 15.69
C LYS A 207 -4.49 5.55 15.94
N PHE A 208 -3.86 4.65 15.22
CA PHE A 208 -2.43 4.33 15.31
C PHE A 208 -1.73 4.59 13.99
N ASN A 209 -2.40 4.31 12.88
CA ASN A 209 -1.94 4.54 11.53
C ASN A 209 -3.00 5.24 10.71
N GLY A 210 -2.58 6.08 9.76
CA GLY A 210 -3.35 6.47 8.60
C GLY A 210 -3.17 5.39 7.53
N GLU A 211 -4.28 4.91 7.00
CA GLU A 211 -4.33 3.95 5.90
C GLU A 211 -4.84 4.67 4.66
N ARG A 212 -3.97 4.88 3.68
CA ARG A 212 -4.31 5.56 2.43
C ARG A 212 -4.09 4.62 1.27
N ILE A 213 -5.02 4.65 0.31
CA ILE A 213 -4.93 3.75 -0.84
C ILE A 213 -4.11 4.44 -1.92
N ILE A 214 -3.07 3.76 -2.39
CA ILE A 214 -2.31 4.12 -3.59
C ILE A 214 -2.69 3.19 -4.74
N GLU A 215 -2.70 3.75 -5.94
CA GLU A 215 -3.07 3.08 -7.18
C GLU A 215 -1.94 3.25 -8.19
N GLN A 216 -1.56 2.19 -8.88
CA GLN A 216 -0.54 2.26 -9.94
C GLN A 216 -1.18 2.52 -11.30
N CYS A 217 -0.68 3.54 -12.00
CA CYS A 217 -1.31 4.08 -13.20
C CYS A 217 -1.48 3.08 -14.35
N ASN A 218 -0.51 2.21 -14.58
CA ASN A 218 -0.52 1.28 -15.71
C ASN A 218 -1.45 0.09 -15.54
N THR A 219 -1.79 -0.28 -14.31
CA THR A 219 -2.61 -1.46 -14.00
C THR A 219 -3.88 -1.12 -13.22
N LEU A 220 -3.95 0.06 -12.61
CA LEU A 220 -4.94 0.47 -11.62
C LEU A 220 -4.96 -0.43 -10.37
N ALA A 221 -3.95 -1.29 -10.23
CA ALA A 221 -3.78 -2.11 -9.03
C ALA A 221 -3.56 -1.23 -7.80
N LYS A 222 -4.06 -1.67 -6.66
CA LYS A 222 -4.12 -0.88 -5.42
C LYS A 222 -3.43 -1.58 -4.27
N THR A 223 -2.87 -0.77 -3.37
CA THR A 223 -2.37 -1.24 -2.08
C THR A 223 -2.50 -0.12 -1.05
N TYR A 224 -2.21 -0.43 0.22
CA TYR A 224 -2.23 0.57 1.29
C TYR A 224 -0.84 1.20 1.49
N LEU A 225 -0.83 2.50 1.72
CA LEU A 225 0.26 3.21 2.36
C LEU A 225 -0.09 3.40 3.84
N PHE A 226 0.73 2.84 4.73
CA PHE A 226 0.58 2.99 6.18
C PHE A 226 1.52 4.08 6.69
N THR A 227 0.95 5.04 7.43
CA THR A 227 1.70 6.11 8.07
C THR A 227 1.32 6.16 9.55
N SER A 228 2.30 6.15 10.43
CA SER A 228 2.07 6.28 11.87
C SER A 228 1.47 7.64 12.20
N THR A 229 0.45 7.67 13.09
CA THR A 229 -0.10 8.92 13.62
C THR A 229 0.91 9.71 14.46
N TYR A 230 2.05 9.10 14.80
CA TYR A 230 3.16 9.72 15.54
C TYR A 230 4.28 10.21 14.62
N SER A 231 4.17 10.04 13.31
CA SER A 231 5.17 10.56 12.37
C SER A 231 5.12 12.08 12.28
N ASP A 232 6.27 12.69 12.04
CA ASP A 232 6.42 14.15 11.93
C ASP A 232 5.64 14.72 10.74
N PHE A 233 5.32 13.87 9.76
CA PHE A 233 4.55 14.23 8.54
C PHE A 233 3.10 13.71 8.54
N SER A 234 2.62 13.16 9.65
CA SER A 234 1.25 12.63 9.76
C SER A 234 0.18 13.62 9.30
N SER A 235 0.38 14.92 9.58
CA SER A 235 -0.56 15.99 9.22
C SER A 235 -0.34 16.61 7.82
N TYR A 236 0.66 16.16 7.06
CA TYR A 236 0.86 16.65 5.70
C TYR A 236 -0.30 16.17 4.82
N LEU A 237 -0.75 17.05 3.92
CA LEU A 237 -1.78 16.67 2.95
C LEU A 237 -1.20 15.72 1.90
N LEU A 238 -2.03 14.78 1.46
CA LEU A 238 -1.68 13.90 0.37
C LEU A 238 -1.52 14.71 -0.93
N PRO A 239 -0.47 14.43 -1.74
CA PRO A 239 -0.34 15.06 -3.04
C PRO A 239 -1.47 14.62 -3.98
N SER A 240 -1.87 15.53 -4.86
CA SER A 240 -2.90 15.30 -5.87
C SER A 240 -2.33 14.75 -7.18
N GLU A 241 -1.03 14.89 -7.39
CA GLU A 241 -0.31 14.49 -8.60
C GLU A 241 0.13 13.02 -8.52
N THR A 242 0.65 12.51 -9.64
CA THR A 242 1.37 11.22 -9.66
C THR A 242 2.77 11.36 -9.07
N PHE A 243 3.28 10.26 -8.55
CA PHE A 243 4.59 10.22 -7.88
C PHE A 243 5.27 8.86 -8.04
N HIS A 244 6.57 8.83 -7.79
CA HIS A 244 7.34 7.63 -7.51
C HIS A 244 7.46 7.48 -6.00
N LEU A 245 7.42 6.24 -5.51
CA LEU A 245 7.38 5.93 -4.09
C LEU A 245 8.45 4.93 -3.74
N LEU A 246 9.31 5.28 -2.78
CA LEU A 246 10.20 4.36 -2.09
C LEU A 246 9.55 3.93 -0.79
N GLY A 247 9.70 2.66 -0.42
CA GLY A 247 9.12 2.20 0.84
C GLY A 247 9.52 0.77 1.20
N ILE A 248 9.20 0.41 2.42
CA ILE A 248 9.37 -0.96 2.93
C ILE A 248 8.05 -1.68 2.74
N LEU A 249 8.10 -2.79 2.00
CA LEU A 249 6.94 -3.66 1.86
C LEU A 249 6.71 -4.40 3.18
N SER A 250 5.51 -4.29 3.71
CA SER A 250 5.12 -4.85 5.00
C SER A 250 3.76 -5.53 4.91
N SER A 251 3.30 -6.11 6.01
CA SER A 251 1.94 -6.60 6.16
C SER A 251 1.33 -6.10 7.46
N ASP A 252 0.05 -5.84 7.45
CA ASP A 252 -0.69 -5.51 8.66
C ASP A 252 -0.74 -6.70 9.61
N TYR A 253 -0.65 -6.41 10.90
CA TYR A 253 -0.61 -7.45 11.94
C TYR A 253 -1.94 -8.21 12.07
N TYR A 254 -3.06 -7.53 11.89
CA TYR A 254 -4.40 -8.08 12.15
C TYR A 254 -5.04 -8.63 10.88
N SER A 255 -5.02 -7.86 9.80
CA SER A 255 -5.66 -8.24 8.53
C SER A 255 -4.75 -9.07 7.62
N GLY A 256 -3.42 -8.96 7.80
CA GLY A 256 -2.45 -9.54 6.88
C GLY A 256 -2.34 -8.78 5.55
N SER A 257 -3.07 -7.67 5.38
CA SER A 257 -3.02 -6.88 4.15
C SER A 257 -1.60 -6.38 3.87
N ILE A 258 -1.17 -6.53 2.64
CA ILE A 258 0.12 -5.99 2.19
C ILE A 258 0.02 -4.47 2.16
N ASN A 259 1.04 -3.81 2.65
CA ASN A 259 1.13 -2.36 2.71
C ASN A 259 2.56 -1.88 2.52
N LEU A 260 2.70 -0.59 2.26
CA LEU A 260 3.98 0.11 2.21
C LEU A 260 4.12 1.05 3.39
N THR A 261 5.33 1.18 3.91
CA THR A 261 5.68 2.13 4.96
C THR A 261 6.87 2.96 4.50
N LEU A 262 6.75 4.29 4.54
CA LEU A 262 7.82 5.24 4.21
C LEU A 262 8.78 5.40 5.39
N ASN A 263 10.04 5.70 5.14
CA ASN A 263 10.94 6.21 6.17
C ASN A 263 10.64 7.68 6.48
N SER A 264 10.40 8.47 5.43
CA SER A 264 10.17 9.91 5.51
C SER A 264 9.35 10.40 4.30
N PRO A 265 8.83 11.64 4.30
CA PRO A 265 8.10 12.16 3.13
C PRO A 265 8.97 12.31 1.89
N GLU A 266 10.31 12.38 2.03
CA GLU A 266 11.26 12.43 0.92
C GLU A 266 11.30 11.14 0.09
N ASP A 267 10.78 10.03 0.63
CA ASP A 267 10.61 8.77 -0.11
C ASP A 267 9.53 8.87 -1.20
N LEU A 268 8.78 9.98 -1.24
CA LEU A 268 7.79 10.28 -2.27
C LEU A 268 8.33 11.41 -3.17
N THR A 269 8.51 11.12 -4.46
CA THR A 269 8.98 12.07 -5.47
C THR A 269 7.89 12.35 -6.50
N LEU A 270 7.36 13.59 -6.51
CA LEU A 270 6.35 14.00 -7.50
C LEU A 270 6.92 13.93 -8.92
N THR A 271 6.13 13.41 -9.85
CA THR A 271 6.50 13.37 -11.28
C THR A 271 6.08 14.62 -12.02
N ASN A 272 5.24 15.49 -11.41
CA ASN A 272 4.59 16.67 -12.00
C ASN A 272 3.66 16.32 -13.18
N ASP A 273 3.26 15.07 -13.30
CA ASP A 273 2.31 14.63 -14.28
C ASP A 273 0.88 14.74 -13.75
N GLN A 274 -0.06 14.83 -14.67
CA GLN A 274 -1.48 14.77 -14.31
C GLN A 274 -1.83 13.39 -13.75
N ARG A 275 -2.90 13.33 -12.99
CA ARG A 275 -3.47 12.07 -12.52
C ARG A 275 -3.76 11.13 -13.68
N CYS A 276 -3.57 9.87 -13.42
CA CYS A 276 -3.83 8.80 -14.37
C CYS A 276 -5.22 8.16 -14.19
N ASP A 277 -6.16 8.88 -13.58
CA ASP A 277 -7.52 8.38 -13.48
C ASP A 277 -8.06 8.09 -14.88
N PRO A 278 -8.73 6.97 -15.10
CA PRO A 278 -9.32 6.66 -16.40
C PRO A 278 -10.24 7.77 -16.85
N ILE A 279 -10.13 8.16 -18.12
CA ILE A 279 -11.06 9.13 -18.71
C ILE A 279 -12.45 8.49 -18.67
N ARG A 280 -13.34 9.09 -17.89
CA ARG A 280 -14.72 8.63 -17.79
C ARG A 280 -15.47 9.06 -19.07
N PHE A 281 -16.13 8.10 -19.65
CA PHE A 281 -16.96 8.37 -20.81
C PHE A 281 -18.30 8.97 -20.34
N GLU A 282 -18.68 10.08 -20.94
CA GLU A 282 -19.94 10.77 -20.64
C GLU A 282 -20.64 11.15 -21.95
N CYS A 283 -21.91 10.74 -22.10
CA CYS A 283 -22.80 11.33 -23.07
C CYS A 283 -23.49 12.55 -22.44
N GLU A 284 -23.79 13.55 -23.26
CA GLU A 284 -24.69 14.62 -22.83
C GLU A 284 -26.07 14.04 -22.49
N ASP A 285 -26.67 14.52 -21.40
CA ASP A 285 -28.06 14.17 -21.06
C ASP A 285 -29.01 14.62 -22.19
N MET A 286 -29.68 13.66 -22.80
CA MET A 286 -30.72 13.96 -23.77
C MET A 286 -32.04 14.16 -23.02
N ALA A 287 -32.86 15.11 -23.49
CA ALA A 287 -34.12 15.41 -22.86
C ALA A 287 -35.04 14.16 -22.84
N GLU A 288 -35.70 13.91 -21.71
CA GLU A 288 -36.65 12.79 -21.56
C GLU A 288 -37.83 12.95 -22.53
N GLU A 289 -37.82 12.28 -23.66
CA GLU A 289 -38.98 12.04 -24.48
C GLU A 289 -39.48 10.61 -24.23
N GLY A 290 -40.68 10.45 -23.74
CA GLY A 290 -41.22 9.17 -23.26
C GLY A 290 -41.30 8.07 -24.33
N GLY A 291 -41.37 6.82 -23.88
CA GLY A 291 -41.56 5.65 -24.75
C GLY A 291 -40.35 4.72 -24.85
N ARG A 292 -39.47 4.74 -23.84
CA ARG A 292 -38.30 3.85 -23.79
C ARG A 292 -38.70 2.37 -23.70
N LYS A 293 -38.05 1.54 -24.49
CA LYS A 293 -38.18 0.08 -24.49
C LYS A 293 -36.97 -0.55 -23.81
N VAL A 294 -37.14 -1.75 -23.27
CA VAL A 294 -36.04 -2.58 -22.78
C VAL A 294 -35.25 -3.09 -24.00
N ILE A 295 -34.00 -2.69 -24.11
CA ILE A 295 -33.02 -3.15 -25.11
C ILE A 295 -32.29 -4.38 -24.60
N PHE A 296 -31.87 -4.34 -23.33
CA PHE A 296 -31.20 -5.43 -22.63
C PHE A 296 -31.62 -5.47 -21.16
N TYR A 297 -31.84 -6.67 -20.62
CA TYR A 297 -32.10 -6.85 -19.19
C TYR A 297 -31.58 -8.20 -18.72
N GLU A 298 -30.86 -8.18 -17.61
CA GLU A 298 -30.40 -9.38 -16.92
C GLU A 298 -30.53 -9.21 -15.39
N ASP A 299 -31.34 -10.06 -14.78
CA ASP A 299 -31.62 -10.11 -13.35
C ASP A 299 -31.02 -11.34 -12.66
N PHE A 300 -30.26 -12.15 -13.40
CA PHE A 300 -29.62 -13.38 -12.93
C PHE A 300 -30.55 -14.42 -12.27
N GLU A 301 -31.88 -14.23 -12.33
CA GLU A 301 -32.86 -15.17 -11.72
C GLU A 301 -32.88 -16.51 -12.42
N SER A 302 -32.53 -16.55 -13.70
CA SER A 302 -32.45 -17.79 -14.49
C SER A 302 -31.29 -18.72 -14.07
N LEU A 303 -30.29 -18.20 -13.35
CA LEU A 303 -29.10 -18.94 -12.96
C LEU A 303 -29.39 -19.95 -11.85
N LYS A 304 -29.03 -21.21 -12.07
CA LYS A 304 -29.03 -22.27 -11.04
C LYS A 304 -27.66 -22.45 -10.40
N THR A 305 -26.61 -22.31 -11.19
CA THR A 305 -25.21 -22.50 -10.79
C THR A 305 -24.35 -21.38 -11.37
N THR A 306 -23.12 -21.20 -10.85
CA THR A 306 -22.15 -20.24 -11.39
C THR A 306 -21.78 -20.51 -12.85
N THR A 307 -21.77 -21.77 -13.29
CA THR A 307 -21.47 -22.10 -14.69
C THR A 307 -22.57 -21.68 -15.67
N ASP A 308 -23.76 -21.37 -15.19
CA ASP A 308 -24.85 -20.89 -16.04
C ASP A 308 -24.62 -19.44 -16.52
N ILE A 309 -23.74 -18.67 -15.86
CA ILE A 309 -23.30 -17.33 -16.29
C ILE A 309 -22.82 -17.38 -17.75
N GLY A 310 -21.97 -18.34 -18.08
CA GLY A 310 -21.50 -18.52 -19.47
C GLY A 310 -22.62 -18.97 -20.44
N LYS A 311 -23.64 -19.70 -19.96
CA LYS A 311 -24.75 -20.18 -20.82
C LYS A 311 -25.70 -19.06 -21.25
N ILE A 312 -25.81 -18.00 -20.44
CA ILE A 312 -26.60 -16.79 -20.79
C ILE A 312 -25.76 -15.77 -21.57
N GLY A 313 -24.55 -16.17 -22.01
CA GLY A 313 -23.68 -15.38 -22.89
C GLY A 313 -22.73 -14.43 -22.21
N TRP A 314 -22.71 -14.37 -20.88
CA TRP A 314 -21.74 -13.56 -20.15
C TRP A 314 -20.36 -14.23 -20.11
N LYS A 315 -19.29 -13.41 -20.24
CA LYS A 315 -17.91 -13.83 -20.02
C LYS A 315 -17.49 -13.50 -18.59
N ASN A 316 -16.85 -14.45 -17.92
CA ASN A 316 -16.44 -14.32 -16.52
C ASN A 316 -14.96 -14.70 -16.40
N ILE A 317 -14.08 -13.71 -16.46
CA ILE A 317 -12.64 -13.86 -16.73
C ILE A 317 -11.85 -13.31 -15.56
N ASN A 318 -10.85 -14.04 -15.08
CA ASN A 318 -9.79 -13.52 -14.22
C ASN A 318 -8.54 -13.34 -15.09
N VAL A 319 -8.12 -12.11 -15.29
CA VAL A 319 -7.03 -11.72 -16.21
C VAL A 319 -5.69 -12.25 -15.72
N ASN A 320 -5.51 -12.33 -14.41
CA ASN A 320 -4.26 -12.81 -13.78
C ASN A 320 -4.22 -14.33 -13.60
N PHE A 321 -5.12 -15.06 -14.26
CA PHE A 321 -5.21 -16.52 -14.21
C PHE A 321 -5.51 -17.09 -12.81
N GLY A 322 -5.95 -16.25 -11.86
CA GLY A 322 -6.42 -16.68 -10.56
C GLY A 322 -7.70 -17.53 -10.65
N ASN A 323 -8.14 -18.08 -9.51
CA ASN A 323 -9.29 -18.97 -9.44
C ASN A 323 -10.60 -18.23 -9.21
N GLU A 324 -10.55 -17.03 -8.67
CA GLU A 324 -11.74 -16.28 -8.32
C GLU A 324 -12.44 -15.70 -9.56
N ARG A 325 -13.77 -15.69 -9.46
CA ARG A 325 -14.70 -15.27 -10.52
C ARG A 325 -15.95 -14.70 -9.85
N PHE A 326 -16.77 -13.99 -10.61
CA PHE A 326 -18.15 -13.75 -10.21
C PHE A 326 -18.89 -15.08 -10.01
N ARG A 327 -19.59 -15.22 -8.89
CA ARG A 327 -20.30 -16.45 -8.50
C ARG A 327 -21.77 -16.17 -8.30
N LYS A 328 -22.63 -17.07 -8.79
CA LYS A 328 -24.06 -17.01 -8.52
C LYS A 328 -24.30 -17.17 -7.01
N ARG A 329 -25.12 -16.26 -6.48
CA ARG A 329 -25.63 -16.29 -5.11
C ARG A 329 -27.15 -16.08 -5.11
N SER A 330 -27.78 -16.38 -3.98
CA SER A 330 -29.19 -16.10 -3.75
C SER A 330 -29.44 -15.72 -2.30
N ARG A 331 -30.34 -14.76 -2.10
CA ARG A 331 -30.78 -14.35 -0.77
C ARG A 331 -32.23 -13.86 -0.84
N ASN A 332 -33.12 -14.41 0.02
CA ASN A 332 -34.54 -14.02 0.06
C ASN A 332 -35.24 -14.08 -1.31
N GLU A 333 -35.07 -15.22 -2.01
CA GLU A 333 -35.64 -15.45 -3.34
C GLU A 333 -35.10 -14.55 -4.46
N ASN A 334 -34.10 -13.71 -4.22
CA ASN A 334 -33.39 -12.90 -5.21
C ASN A 334 -32.06 -13.57 -5.56
N SER A 335 -31.79 -13.77 -6.84
CA SER A 335 -30.53 -14.29 -7.38
C SER A 335 -29.69 -13.15 -7.95
N PHE A 336 -28.40 -13.18 -7.72
CA PHE A 336 -27.45 -12.16 -8.15
C PHE A 336 -26.09 -12.80 -8.37
N VAL A 337 -25.15 -12.05 -8.91
CA VAL A 337 -23.74 -12.48 -8.99
C VAL A 337 -22.90 -11.71 -7.99
N GLN A 338 -21.97 -12.41 -7.35
CA GLN A 338 -21.11 -11.89 -6.29
C GLN A 338 -19.64 -12.10 -6.62
N VAL A 339 -18.81 -11.12 -6.29
CA VAL A 339 -17.36 -11.21 -6.37
C VAL A 339 -16.72 -10.68 -5.08
N SER A 340 -15.62 -11.31 -4.67
CA SER A 340 -14.84 -10.89 -3.51
C SER A 340 -13.42 -11.44 -3.65
N ALA A 341 -12.42 -10.66 -3.22
CA ALA A 341 -11.06 -11.14 -3.08
C ALA A 341 -10.80 -11.83 -1.74
N TYR A 342 -11.69 -11.67 -0.75
CA TYR A 342 -11.53 -12.25 0.57
C TYR A 342 -11.27 -13.77 0.53
N ASP A 343 -10.22 -14.23 1.20
CA ASP A 343 -9.77 -15.64 1.26
C ASP A 343 -9.36 -16.24 -0.11
N SER A 344 -9.03 -15.36 -1.07
CA SER A 344 -8.58 -15.77 -2.41
C SER A 344 -7.10 -16.13 -2.48
N ASN A 345 -6.28 -15.52 -1.63
CA ASN A 345 -4.81 -15.51 -1.70
C ASN A 345 -4.27 -14.96 -3.04
N GLU A 346 -5.05 -14.11 -3.71
CA GLU A 346 -4.64 -13.42 -4.94
C GLU A 346 -4.20 -11.99 -4.60
N TYR A 347 -2.90 -11.72 -4.60
CA TYR A 347 -2.34 -10.39 -4.30
C TYR A 347 -2.78 -9.31 -5.28
N VAL A 348 -3.17 -9.68 -6.48
CA VAL A 348 -3.87 -8.84 -7.46
C VAL A 348 -4.93 -9.69 -8.15
N MET A 349 -6.17 -9.47 -7.79
CA MET A 349 -7.33 -10.17 -8.35
C MET A 349 -8.03 -9.24 -9.34
N ASP A 350 -7.81 -9.45 -10.64
CA ASP A 350 -8.44 -8.69 -11.72
C ASP A 350 -9.48 -9.56 -12.42
N VAL A 351 -10.74 -9.38 -12.06
CA VAL A 351 -11.87 -10.20 -12.55
C VAL A 351 -12.88 -9.34 -13.29
N TRP A 352 -13.21 -9.78 -14.48
CA TRP A 352 -14.19 -9.14 -15.36
C TRP A 352 -15.41 -10.01 -15.54
N LEU A 353 -16.58 -9.37 -15.44
CA LEU A 353 -17.86 -9.92 -15.87
C LEU A 353 -18.38 -9.09 -17.04
N ILE A 354 -18.39 -9.68 -18.24
CA ILE A 354 -18.66 -8.97 -19.50
C ILE A 354 -19.98 -9.46 -20.09
N SER A 355 -20.86 -8.52 -20.42
CA SER A 355 -22.18 -8.81 -20.97
C SER A 355 -22.11 -9.46 -22.37
N PRO A 356 -23.17 -10.13 -22.82
CA PRO A 356 -23.43 -10.32 -24.25
C PRO A 356 -23.40 -8.98 -25.01
N GLU A 357 -23.29 -9.05 -26.35
CA GLU A 357 -23.34 -7.87 -27.19
C GLU A 357 -24.69 -7.16 -27.05
N ILE A 358 -24.68 -5.84 -26.87
CA ILE A 358 -25.84 -4.96 -26.76
C ILE A 358 -25.82 -4.00 -27.96
N ASP A 359 -26.85 -4.03 -28.78
CA ASP A 359 -26.93 -3.20 -30.00
C ASP A 359 -27.59 -1.84 -29.67
N LEU A 360 -26.81 -0.76 -29.73
CA LEU A 360 -27.27 0.62 -29.58
C LEU A 360 -27.45 1.34 -30.91
N SER A 361 -27.21 0.65 -32.03
CA SER A 361 -27.28 1.25 -33.36
C SER A 361 -28.69 1.75 -33.67
N GLY A 362 -28.80 3.01 -34.09
CA GLY A 362 -30.07 3.61 -34.49
C GLY A 362 -30.99 3.98 -33.33
N LEU A 363 -30.56 3.86 -32.08
CA LEU A 363 -31.29 4.39 -30.94
C LEU A 363 -31.11 5.90 -30.85
N LYS A 364 -32.21 6.64 -30.66
CA LYS A 364 -32.17 8.08 -30.40
C LYS A 364 -31.63 8.35 -29.01
N GLU A 365 -32.04 7.55 -28.03
CA GLU A 365 -31.64 7.61 -26.64
C GLU A 365 -31.32 6.20 -26.13
N ALA A 366 -30.31 6.08 -25.31
CA ALA A 366 -30.05 4.85 -24.56
C ALA A 366 -29.48 5.19 -23.19
N TYR A 367 -29.96 4.47 -22.17
CA TYR A 367 -29.58 4.62 -20.80
C TYR A 367 -29.25 3.25 -20.20
N PHE A 368 -28.15 3.21 -19.47
CA PHE A 368 -27.67 2.03 -18.78
C PHE A 368 -27.85 2.20 -17.26
N SER A 369 -28.25 1.14 -16.58
CA SER A 369 -28.28 1.10 -15.12
C SER A 369 -28.04 -0.32 -14.60
N PHE A 370 -27.66 -0.42 -13.35
CA PHE A 370 -27.44 -1.68 -12.63
C PHE A 370 -27.61 -1.46 -11.14
N ASP A 371 -27.75 -2.53 -10.37
CA ASP A 371 -27.81 -2.50 -8.93
C ASP A 371 -26.59 -3.15 -8.32
N THR A 372 -25.97 -2.50 -7.31
CA THR A 372 -24.86 -3.05 -6.54
C THR A 372 -25.16 -3.06 -5.05
N ARG A 373 -24.58 -4.03 -4.35
CA ARG A 373 -24.55 -4.07 -2.90
C ARG A 373 -23.15 -4.41 -2.45
N ALA A 374 -22.54 -3.55 -1.61
CA ALA A 374 -21.22 -3.79 -1.02
C ALA A 374 -21.35 -4.25 0.43
N THR A 375 -20.50 -5.21 0.82
CA THR A 375 -20.36 -5.71 2.20
C THR A 375 -18.89 -5.87 2.54
N PHE A 376 -18.55 -5.79 3.83
CA PHE A 376 -17.17 -5.92 4.30
C PHE A 376 -16.23 -4.99 3.56
N GLU A 377 -16.54 -3.68 3.65
CA GLU A 377 -15.86 -2.64 2.88
C GLU A 377 -14.37 -2.57 3.28
N GLU A 378 -13.52 -2.82 2.28
CA GLU A 378 -12.06 -2.67 2.29
C GLU A 378 -11.59 -2.11 0.95
N GLY A 379 -12.04 -0.89 0.65
CA GLY A 379 -11.71 -0.13 -0.55
C GLY A 379 -12.65 -0.33 -1.74
N SER A 380 -12.72 0.70 -2.58
CA SER A 380 -13.55 0.72 -3.79
C SER A 380 -12.82 0.01 -4.93
N VAL A 381 -13.22 -1.22 -5.22
CA VAL A 381 -12.54 -2.10 -6.19
C VAL A 381 -13.40 -2.53 -7.37
N LEU A 382 -14.69 -2.16 -7.39
CA LEU A 382 -15.58 -2.42 -8.53
C LEU A 382 -15.69 -1.18 -9.41
N THR A 383 -15.54 -1.37 -10.71
CA THR A 383 -15.70 -0.32 -11.74
C THR A 383 -16.50 -0.87 -12.93
N VAL A 384 -17.13 0.00 -13.70
CA VAL A 384 -17.93 -0.38 -14.86
C VAL A 384 -17.38 0.25 -16.14
N TRP A 385 -17.35 -0.53 -17.20
CA TRP A 385 -16.71 -0.19 -18.47
C TRP A 385 -17.58 -0.60 -19.65
N PHE A 386 -17.31 -0.07 -20.84
CA PHE A 386 -17.82 -0.61 -22.09
C PHE A 386 -16.71 -0.69 -23.13
N SER A 387 -16.91 -1.58 -24.10
CA SER A 387 -16.05 -1.73 -25.29
C SER A 387 -16.93 -1.88 -26.52
N THR A 388 -16.50 -1.30 -27.65
CA THR A 388 -17.11 -1.47 -28.98
C THR A 388 -16.37 -2.48 -29.83
N ASP A 389 -15.19 -2.91 -29.42
CA ASP A 389 -14.29 -3.79 -30.17
C ASP A 389 -13.95 -5.12 -29.45
N PHE A 390 -14.60 -5.39 -28.29
CA PHE A 390 -14.36 -6.63 -27.56
C PHE A 390 -14.87 -7.85 -28.34
N ILE A 391 -13.97 -8.81 -28.58
CA ILE A 391 -14.32 -10.10 -29.16
C ILE A 391 -14.14 -11.22 -28.13
N ASP A 392 -12.93 -11.44 -27.62
CA ASP A 392 -12.63 -12.49 -26.64
C ASP A 392 -11.44 -12.14 -25.74
N ASP A 393 -10.62 -11.15 -26.05
CA ASP A 393 -9.44 -10.76 -25.27
C ASP A 393 -9.60 -9.34 -24.70
N ILE A 394 -9.58 -9.26 -23.37
CA ILE A 394 -9.69 -8.00 -22.64
C ILE A 394 -8.51 -7.07 -22.93
N ASN A 395 -7.30 -7.64 -23.08
CA ASN A 395 -6.07 -6.87 -23.26
C ASN A 395 -5.89 -6.33 -24.68
N GLU A 396 -6.58 -6.92 -25.66
CA GLU A 396 -6.58 -6.47 -27.06
C GLU A 396 -7.74 -5.54 -27.38
N SER A 397 -8.62 -5.27 -26.41
CA SER A 397 -9.82 -4.46 -26.57
C SER A 397 -9.69 -3.09 -25.93
N SER A 398 -10.36 -2.10 -26.51
CA SER A 398 -10.43 -0.74 -25.99
C SER A 398 -11.57 -0.60 -24.99
N TRP A 399 -11.26 -0.27 -23.75
CA TRP A 399 -12.25 -0.13 -22.68
C TRP A 399 -12.39 1.32 -22.23
N HIS A 400 -13.62 1.78 -22.13
CA HIS A 400 -13.98 3.12 -21.67
C HIS A 400 -14.75 3.03 -20.36
N GLN A 401 -14.33 3.74 -19.32
CA GLN A 401 -14.99 3.70 -18.03
C GLN A 401 -16.31 4.49 -18.07
N LEU A 402 -17.38 3.87 -17.58
CA LEU A 402 -18.67 4.51 -17.34
C LEU A 402 -18.76 5.05 -15.92
N ARG A 403 -19.49 6.14 -15.74
CA ARG A 403 -19.80 6.70 -14.43
C ARG A 403 -21.16 6.19 -13.96
N GLY A 404 -21.20 5.60 -12.77
CA GLY A 404 -22.42 5.16 -12.11
C GLY A 404 -22.21 5.07 -10.62
N ASP A 405 -23.27 5.22 -9.83
CA ASP A 405 -23.19 5.08 -8.40
C ASP A 405 -22.97 3.61 -8.03
N ILE A 406 -21.90 3.31 -7.35
CA ILE A 406 -21.58 1.98 -6.85
C ILE A 406 -21.74 1.99 -5.33
N SER A 407 -22.40 0.97 -4.79
CA SER A 407 -22.65 0.85 -3.36
C SER A 407 -21.32 0.89 -2.57
N ILE A 408 -21.35 1.65 -1.48
CA ILE A 408 -20.27 1.64 -0.46
C ILE A 408 -20.81 0.87 0.74
N GLY A 409 -20.13 -0.19 1.13
CA GLY A 409 -20.51 -1.04 2.25
C GLY A 409 -20.06 -0.49 3.60
N SER A 410 -20.44 -1.21 4.66
CA SER A 410 -19.84 -1.03 5.97
C SER A 410 -18.77 -2.10 6.21
N ARG A 411 -17.76 -1.79 7.02
CA ARG A 411 -16.66 -2.74 7.35
C ARG A 411 -17.17 -4.02 8.03
N ASP A 412 -18.26 -3.96 8.76
CA ASP A 412 -18.87 -5.12 9.46
C ASP A 412 -19.92 -5.85 8.61
N GLY A 413 -20.14 -5.41 7.36
CA GLY A 413 -21.15 -5.96 6.46
C GLY A 413 -22.60 -5.71 6.89
N SER A 414 -22.83 -4.85 7.89
CA SER A 414 -24.18 -4.55 8.37
C SER A 414 -24.93 -3.61 7.43
N ASN A 415 -26.27 -3.70 7.42
CA ASN A 415 -27.20 -2.81 6.71
C ASN A 415 -26.97 -2.67 5.21
N ALA A 416 -26.31 -3.65 4.58
CA ALA A 416 -26.08 -3.62 3.15
C ALA A 416 -27.38 -3.81 2.35
N VAL A 417 -27.67 -2.84 1.50
CA VAL A 417 -28.82 -2.84 0.58
C VAL A 417 -28.32 -2.65 -0.85
N PHE A 418 -29.10 -3.15 -1.82
CA PHE A 418 -28.83 -2.82 -3.21
C PHE A 418 -29.06 -1.32 -3.46
N LEU A 419 -28.09 -0.69 -4.12
CA LEU A 419 -28.11 0.67 -4.60
C LEU A 419 -28.15 0.66 -6.12
N ASN A 420 -29.09 1.38 -6.72
CA ASN A 420 -29.14 1.57 -8.16
C ASN A 420 -28.08 2.59 -8.60
N SER A 421 -27.42 2.31 -9.71
CA SER A 421 -26.33 3.14 -10.26
C SER A 421 -26.77 4.51 -10.77
N GLY A 422 -28.06 4.79 -10.77
CA GLY A 422 -28.63 5.89 -11.54
C GLY A 422 -28.71 5.57 -13.03
N SER A 423 -29.30 6.48 -13.79
CA SER A 423 -29.47 6.37 -15.23
C SER A 423 -28.26 6.95 -15.96
N ILE A 424 -27.42 6.10 -16.54
CA ILE A 424 -26.17 6.48 -17.20
C ILE A 424 -26.46 6.66 -18.69
N PRO A 425 -26.34 7.86 -19.28
CA PRO A 425 -26.57 8.06 -20.70
C PRO A 425 -25.47 7.39 -21.54
N ILE A 426 -25.86 6.53 -22.49
CA ILE A 426 -24.97 5.82 -23.41
C ILE A 426 -25.42 5.95 -24.87
N GLY A 427 -26.46 6.73 -25.16
CA GLY A 427 -27.06 6.86 -26.49
C GLY A 427 -26.13 7.48 -27.53
N CYS A 428 -25.10 8.24 -27.12
CA CYS A 428 -24.14 8.83 -28.04
C CYS A 428 -23.14 7.81 -28.63
N ILE A 429 -23.11 6.58 -28.12
CA ILE A 429 -22.18 5.54 -28.62
C ILE A 429 -22.59 5.05 -29.99
N GLN A 430 -23.91 4.85 -30.24
CA GLN A 430 -24.48 4.50 -31.55
C GLN A 430 -23.89 3.23 -32.22
N GLU A 431 -23.27 2.34 -31.43
CA GLU A 431 -22.60 1.13 -31.88
C GLU A 431 -23.06 -0.08 -31.05
N LYS A 432 -22.61 -1.24 -31.42
CA LYS A 432 -22.72 -2.43 -30.57
C LYS A 432 -21.66 -2.38 -29.48
N ILE A 433 -22.07 -2.71 -28.26
CA ILE A 433 -21.17 -2.66 -27.10
C ILE A 433 -21.23 -3.95 -26.30
N HIS A 434 -20.16 -4.17 -25.55
CA HIS A 434 -20.15 -5.03 -24.38
C HIS A 434 -19.95 -4.17 -23.13
N VAL A 435 -20.73 -4.41 -22.10
CA VAL A 435 -20.52 -3.78 -20.78
C VAL A 435 -19.70 -4.73 -19.93
N GLY A 436 -18.66 -4.22 -19.26
CA GLY A 436 -17.79 -4.97 -18.39
C GLY A 436 -17.81 -4.43 -16.95
N PHE A 437 -18.05 -5.29 -15.98
CA PHE A 437 -17.85 -5.00 -14.56
C PHE A 437 -16.48 -5.55 -14.16
N ARG A 438 -15.54 -4.65 -13.86
CA ARG A 438 -14.20 -5.00 -13.44
C ARG A 438 -14.07 -4.92 -11.93
N TYR A 439 -13.72 -6.01 -11.30
CA TYR A 439 -13.33 -6.09 -9.91
C TYR A 439 -11.81 -6.20 -9.82
N LEU A 440 -11.16 -5.18 -9.27
CA LEU A 440 -9.71 -5.14 -9.11
C LEU A 440 -9.38 -5.06 -7.62
N GLY A 441 -9.32 -6.21 -6.97
CA GLY A 441 -9.05 -6.39 -5.55
C GLY A 441 -7.74 -7.08 -5.26
N ALA A 442 -7.53 -7.39 -3.99
CA ALA A 442 -6.34 -8.10 -3.50
C ALA A 442 -6.67 -8.87 -2.22
N ASP A 443 -5.99 -9.99 -2.01
CA ASP A 443 -6.01 -10.72 -0.74
C ASP A 443 -4.59 -11.28 -0.43
N PRO A 444 -4.00 -10.83 0.69
CA PRO A 444 -4.50 -9.83 1.64
C PRO A 444 -4.49 -8.42 1.06
N GLY A 445 -5.56 -7.64 1.29
CA GLY A 445 -5.65 -6.26 0.81
C GLY A 445 -7.06 -5.75 0.60
N VAL A 446 -7.27 -5.03 -0.48
CA VAL A 446 -8.56 -4.41 -0.85
C VAL A 446 -9.54 -5.48 -1.31
N SER A 447 -10.45 -5.93 -0.44
CA SER A 447 -11.24 -7.14 -0.63
C SER A 447 -12.75 -6.98 -0.52
N THR A 448 -13.29 -5.76 -0.62
CA THR A 448 -14.74 -5.50 -0.54
C THR A 448 -15.54 -6.51 -1.36
N THR A 449 -16.55 -7.11 -0.73
CA THR A 449 -17.46 -8.04 -1.42
C THR A 449 -18.55 -7.25 -2.13
N TYR A 450 -18.71 -7.45 -3.44
CA TYR A 450 -19.77 -6.84 -4.26
C TYR A 450 -20.74 -7.87 -4.78
N ASP A 451 -22.04 -7.55 -4.63
CA ASP A 451 -23.14 -8.20 -5.34
C ASP A 451 -23.60 -7.28 -6.48
N LEU A 452 -23.90 -7.86 -7.63
CA LEU A 452 -24.38 -7.18 -8.83
C LEU A 452 -25.68 -7.82 -9.30
N ASP A 453 -26.65 -6.97 -9.67
CA ASP A 453 -28.01 -7.37 -10.07
C ASP A 453 -28.61 -6.37 -11.03
N ASN A 454 -29.74 -6.70 -11.67
CA ASN A 454 -30.61 -5.83 -12.45
C ASN A 454 -29.87 -4.97 -13.49
N VAL A 455 -29.04 -5.60 -14.32
CA VAL A 455 -28.34 -4.92 -15.42
C VAL A 455 -29.30 -4.60 -16.54
N LEU A 456 -29.53 -3.30 -16.80
CA LEU A 456 -30.61 -2.83 -17.67
C LEU A 456 -30.10 -1.80 -18.67
N VAL A 457 -30.51 -1.94 -19.94
CA VAL A 457 -30.42 -0.90 -20.97
C VAL A 457 -31.81 -0.59 -21.47
N LEU A 458 -32.21 0.68 -21.33
CA LEU A 458 -33.44 1.25 -21.91
C LEU A 458 -33.07 2.12 -23.11
N GLY A 459 -33.87 2.10 -24.17
CA GLY A 459 -33.65 2.93 -25.33
C GLY A 459 -34.93 3.30 -26.05
N SER A 460 -34.86 4.35 -26.87
CA SER A 460 -35.92 4.73 -27.82
C SER A 460 -35.37 4.74 -29.24
N GLU A 461 -36.16 4.25 -30.21
CA GLU A 461 -35.82 4.31 -31.62
C GLU A 461 -36.09 5.72 -32.18
N ASN A 462 -35.45 6.10 -33.28
CA ASN A 462 -35.68 7.35 -34.02
C ASN A 462 -37.09 7.42 -34.61
#